data_1f9a8ebded3b4a6710a21140d45a6a90
#
_entry.id   1f9a8ebded3b4a6710a21140d45a6a90
#
_cell.length_a   1.000
_cell.length_b   1.000
_cell.length_c   1.000
_cell.angle_alpha   90.00
_cell.angle_beta   90.00
_cell.angle_gamma   90.00
#
_symmetry.space_group_name_H-M   'P 1'
#
loop_
_entity.id
_entity.type
_entity.pdbx_description
1 polymer ?
#
loop_
_entity_poly.entity_id
_entity_poly.type
_entity_poly.pdbx_seq_one_letter_code
_entity_poly.pdbx_strand_id
1 'polypeptide(L)'
;SAAGRRPRGTVSIIEDIAFREEVLGEALEQVRGVLSDYGYGNAVMWGHLLDGNVHFTIFPDINAQEGIDHYASFMRSLVDVVLYYDGSLKAEHGTGRNMAPFVKDEWGEEIYELMWKIKRLFDPENILNPGVLLNRDPDVFIKNLKQIPLANELIDKCIECGFCEIQCPSRHVTLTPRQRIVIYRELSVLAEQGKTISKRYKELKRAFN
;
A
#
# COMPACT_ATOMS: atom_id res chain seq x y z
N SER A 1 3.71 -3.32 17.84
CA SER A 1 3.06 -3.17 16.53
C SER A 1 4.06 -2.63 15.49
N ALA A 2 3.89 -2.97 14.23
CA ALA A 2 4.73 -2.48 13.13
C ALA A 2 4.76 -0.93 13.07
N ALA A 3 3.67 -0.27 13.48
CA ALA A 3 3.57 1.18 13.54
C ALA A 3 4.68 1.88 14.33
N GLY A 4 5.14 1.27 15.43
CA GLY A 4 6.20 1.84 16.27
C GLY A 4 7.60 1.82 15.66
N ARG A 5 7.79 1.09 14.55
CA ARG A 5 9.08 0.92 13.86
C ARG A 5 9.18 1.70 12.56
N ARG A 6 8.11 2.34 12.11
CA ARG A 6 8.06 3.07 10.84
C ARG A 6 9.01 4.28 10.86
N PRO A 7 9.98 4.37 9.94
CA PRO A 7 10.78 5.58 9.76
C PRO A 7 9.93 6.79 9.39
N ARG A 8 10.36 7.99 9.78
CA ARG A 8 9.67 9.22 9.38
C ARG A 8 9.67 9.38 7.87
N GLY A 9 8.57 9.87 7.32
CA GLY A 9 8.43 10.12 5.88
C GLY A 9 8.10 8.91 5.03
N THR A 10 8.07 7.70 5.60
CA THR A 10 7.71 6.48 4.87
C THR A 10 6.23 6.15 5.01
N VAL A 11 5.73 5.26 4.18
CA VAL A 11 4.41 4.63 4.33
C VAL A 11 4.57 3.19 4.80
N SER A 12 3.52 2.62 5.39
CA SER A 12 3.50 1.20 5.75
C SER A 12 2.75 0.43 4.67
N ILE A 13 3.41 -0.49 4.00
CA ILE A 13 2.80 -1.39 3.01
C ILE A 13 2.93 -2.82 3.54
N ILE A 14 1.82 -3.54 3.52
CA ILE A 14 1.76 -4.96 3.88
C ILE A 14 1.52 -5.74 2.61
N GLU A 15 2.41 -6.67 2.31
CA GLU A 15 2.25 -7.62 1.23
C GLU A 15 1.76 -8.96 1.76
N ASP A 16 1.17 -9.75 0.86
CA ASP A 16 0.45 -10.98 1.14
C ASP A 16 0.66 -11.95 -0.01
N ILE A 17 1.56 -12.90 0.18
CA ILE A 17 1.95 -13.88 -0.82
C ILE A 17 1.73 -15.30 -0.30
N ALA A 18 1.64 -16.28 -1.19
CA ALA A 18 1.58 -17.67 -0.77
C ALA A 18 2.39 -18.56 -1.70
N PHE A 19 2.88 -19.66 -1.14
CA PHE A 19 3.62 -20.70 -1.84
C PHE A 19 3.12 -22.07 -1.42
N ARG A 20 3.35 -23.08 -2.24
CA ARG A 20 3.13 -24.47 -1.85
C ARG A 20 4.11 -24.86 -0.74
N GLU A 21 3.69 -25.75 0.13
CA GLU A 21 4.46 -26.18 1.31
C GLU A 21 5.86 -26.68 0.93
N GLU A 22 5.96 -27.45 -0.17
CA GLU A 22 7.20 -28.08 -0.62
C GLU A 22 8.31 -27.08 -0.98
N VAL A 23 7.94 -25.91 -1.46
CA VAL A 23 8.89 -24.86 -1.89
C VAL A 23 8.97 -23.68 -0.92
N LEU A 24 8.14 -23.65 0.11
CA LEU A 24 8.00 -22.50 1.02
C LEU A 24 9.34 -22.04 1.60
N GLY A 25 10.18 -22.97 2.07
CA GLY A 25 11.47 -22.64 2.67
C GLY A 25 12.40 -21.90 1.70
N GLU A 26 12.58 -22.44 0.50
CA GLU A 26 13.43 -21.85 -0.53
C GLU A 26 12.86 -20.52 -1.03
N ALA A 27 11.55 -20.46 -1.27
CA ALA A 27 10.89 -19.24 -1.70
C ALA A 27 11.05 -18.11 -0.68
N LEU A 28 10.92 -18.40 0.62
CA LEU A 28 11.12 -17.41 1.67
C LEU A 28 12.55 -16.90 1.77
N GLU A 29 13.55 -17.75 1.51
CA GLU A 29 14.94 -17.31 1.44
C GLU A 29 15.16 -16.34 0.27
N GLN A 30 14.58 -16.63 -0.90
CA GLN A 30 14.63 -15.71 -2.04
C GLN A 30 13.92 -14.38 -1.77
N VAL A 31 12.73 -14.44 -1.18
CA VAL A 31 12.00 -13.21 -0.77
C VAL A 31 12.81 -12.39 0.23
N ARG A 32 13.50 -13.02 1.19
CA ARG A 32 14.40 -12.32 2.11
C ARG A 32 15.60 -11.70 1.40
N GLY A 33 16.13 -12.37 0.38
CA GLY A 33 17.17 -11.83 -0.49
C GLY A 33 16.70 -10.53 -1.14
N VAL A 34 15.56 -10.56 -1.82
CA VAL A 34 14.96 -9.37 -2.45
C VAL A 34 14.71 -8.26 -1.43
N LEU A 35 14.13 -8.57 -0.26
CA LEU A 35 13.93 -7.58 0.80
C LEU A 35 15.26 -6.93 1.23
N SER A 36 16.32 -7.71 1.35
CA SER A 36 17.66 -7.22 1.72
C SER A 36 18.26 -6.32 0.65
N ASP A 37 18.19 -6.74 -0.62
CA ASP A 37 18.76 -6.02 -1.77
C ASP A 37 18.11 -4.65 -1.97
N TYR A 38 16.84 -4.53 -1.63
CA TYR A 38 16.10 -3.27 -1.66
C TYR A 38 16.07 -2.51 -0.32
N GLY A 39 16.93 -2.88 0.65
CA GLY A 39 17.05 -2.16 1.92
C GLY A 39 15.92 -2.42 2.91
N TYR A 40 15.06 -3.41 2.65
CA TYR A 40 13.98 -3.83 3.55
C TYR A 40 14.32 -5.06 4.39
N GLY A 41 15.61 -5.39 4.56
CA GLY A 41 16.05 -6.58 5.29
C GLY A 41 15.57 -6.69 6.75
N ASN A 42 15.11 -5.59 7.34
CA ASN A 42 14.48 -5.56 8.66
C ASN A 42 12.95 -5.81 8.63
N ALA A 43 12.37 -6.15 7.47
CA ALA A 43 10.95 -6.44 7.35
C ALA A 43 10.58 -7.61 8.28
N VAL A 44 9.49 -7.43 9.04
CA VAL A 44 8.93 -8.51 9.84
C VAL A 44 8.06 -9.36 8.93
N MET A 45 8.31 -10.65 8.91
CA MET A 45 7.52 -11.65 8.18
C MET A 45 6.68 -12.44 9.19
N TRP A 46 5.43 -12.66 8.88
CA TRP A 46 4.48 -13.49 9.66
C TRP A 46 3.45 -14.09 8.71
N GLY A 47 2.58 -14.96 9.18
CA GLY A 47 1.51 -15.49 8.33
C GLY A 47 0.98 -16.84 8.81
N HIS A 48 0.22 -17.46 7.95
CA HIS A 48 -0.39 -18.75 8.12
C HIS A 48 0.48 -19.83 7.43
N LEU A 49 1.65 -20.11 8.01
CA LEU A 49 2.69 -20.91 7.37
C LEU A 49 2.24 -22.33 6.98
N LEU A 50 1.28 -22.91 7.70
CA LEU A 50 0.70 -24.22 7.35
C LEU A 50 -0.11 -24.17 6.05
N ASP A 51 -0.58 -22.99 5.66
CA ASP A 51 -1.30 -22.75 4.42
C ASP A 51 -0.36 -22.13 3.35
N GLY A 52 0.94 -22.05 3.62
CA GLY A 52 1.93 -21.42 2.75
C GLY A 52 1.81 -19.90 2.65
N ASN A 53 0.91 -19.29 3.42
CA ASN A 53 0.66 -17.84 3.36
C ASN A 53 1.65 -17.06 4.22
N VAL A 54 2.19 -15.99 3.63
CA VAL A 54 3.19 -15.12 4.28
C VAL A 54 2.88 -13.65 4.02
N HIS A 55 2.84 -12.90 5.11
CA HIS A 55 2.78 -11.44 5.07
C HIS A 55 4.13 -10.85 5.46
N PHE A 56 4.40 -9.65 4.98
CA PHE A 56 5.50 -8.84 5.48
C PHE A 56 5.17 -7.34 5.36
N THR A 57 5.86 -6.54 6.16
CA THR A 57 5.67 -5.08 6.15
C THR A 57 6.96 -4.39 5.73
N ILE A 58 6.84 -3.55 4.71
CA ILE A 58 7.90 -2.63 4.28
C ILE A 58 7.52 -1.18 4.52
N PHE A 59 8.52 -0.30 4.50
CA PHE A 59 8.35 1.13 4.75
C PHE A 59 8.99 1.98 3.64
N PRO A 60 8.45 1.95 2.40
CA PRO A 60 8.99 2.77 1.32
C PRO A 60 8.77 4.26 1.56
N ASP A 61 9.71 5.08 1.11
CA ASP A 61 9.53 6.51 0.96
C ASP A 61 8.95 6.80 -0.43
N ILE A 62 7.69 7.20 -0.47
CA ILE A 62 6.98 7.52 -1.72
C ILE A 62 6.71 9.03 -1.88
N ASN A 63 7.45 9.86 -1.15
CA ASN A 63 7.28 11.31 -1.24
C ASN A 63 8.04 11.91 -2.43
N ALA A 64 9.04 11.22 -2.96
CA ALA A 64 9.83 11.59 -4.13
C ALA A 64 9.77 10.51 -5.21
N GLN A 65 10.00 10.90 -6.47
CA GLN A 65 9.97 9.99 -7.62
C GLN A 65 10.98 8.84 -7.47
N GLU A 66 12.18 9.12 -6.97
CA GLU A 66 13.22 8.11 -6.73
C GLU A 66 12.73 6.99 -5.81
N GLY A 67 12.03 7.34 -4.72
CA GLY A 67 11.47 6.34 -3.80
C GLY A 67 10.32 5.56 -4.42
N ILE A 68 9.52 6.17 -5.29
CA ILE A 68 8.47 5.48 -6.07
C ILE A 68 9.10 4.49 -7.04
N ASP A 69 10.15 4.88 -7.76
CA ASP A 69 10.86 4.03 -8.72
C ASP A 69 11.57 2.86 -8.01
N HIS A 70 12.13 3.12 -6.84
CA HIS A 70 12.72 2.09 -5.98
C HIS A 70 11.67 1.07 -5.53
N TYR A 71 10.50 1.54 -5.05
CA TYR A 71 9.38 0.68 -4.69
C TYR A 71 8.86 -0.11 -5.90
N ALA A 72 8.76 0.51 -7.06
CA ALA A 72 8.33 -0.16 -8.29
C ALA A 72 9.29 -1.30 -8.68
N SER A 73 10.60 -1.06 -8.57
CA SER A 73 11.62 -2.07 -8.86
C SER A 73 11.58 -3.23 -7.86
N PHE A 74 11.41 -2.93 -6.56
CA PHE A 74 11.20 -3.93 -5.53
C PHE A 74 9.99 -4.82 -5.83
N MET A 75 8.84 -4.23 -6.17
CA MET A 75 7.62 -4.99 -6.45
C MET A 75 7.79 -5.93 -7.66
N ARG A 76 8.46 -5.49 -8.73
CA ARG A 76 8.75 -6.35 -9.88
C ARG A 76 9.64 -7.53 -9.49
N SER A 77 10.71 -7.29 -8.75
CA SER A 77 11.59 -8.36 -8.27
C SER A 77 10.88 -9.34 -7.32
N LEU A 78 9.98 -8.85 -6.47
CA LEU A 78 9.13 -9.70 -5.63
C LEU A 78 8.22 -10.59 -6.47
N VAL A 79 7.54 -10.00 -7.46
CA VAL A 79 6.65 -10.73 -8.39
C VAL A 79 7.41 -11.82 -9.11
N ASP A 80 8.61 -11.52 -9.63
CA ASP A 80 9.45 -12.51 -10.33
C ASP A 80 9.75 -13.72 -9.43
N VAL A 81 10.09 -13.51 -8.17
CA VAL A 81 10.31 -14.60 -7.21
C VAL A 81 9.04 -15.40 -6.95
N VAL A 82 7.91 -14.73 -6.72
CA VAL A 82 6.64 -15.43 -6.44
C VAL A 82 6.23 -16.30 -7.61
N LEU A 83 6.30 -15.77 -8.84
CA LEU A 83 5.94 -16.51 -10.05
C LEU A 83 6.93 -17.63 -10.38
N TYR A 84 8.23 -17.46 -10.09
CA TYR A 84 9.23 -18.52 -10.27
C TYR A 84 8.89 -19.78 -9.48
N TYR A 85 8.34 -19.62 -8.27
CA TYR A 85 7.92 -20.73 -7.41
C TYR A 85 6.45 -21.14 -7.60
N ASP A 86 5.78 -20.68 -8.65
CA ASP A 86 4.36 -20.95 -8.91
C ASP A 86 3.47 -20.58 -7.70
N GLY A 87 3.83 -19.45 -7.06
CA GLY A 87 3.15 -18.90 -5.90
C GLY A 87 2.01 -17.96 -6.27
N SER A 88 1.27 -17.51 -5.27
CA SER A 88 0.21 -16.51 -5.43
C SER A 88 0.65 -15.13 -4.96
N LEU A 89 0.39 -14.14 -5.79
CA LEU A 89 0.71 -12.73 -5.53
C LEU A 89 -0.21 -12.08 -4.50
N LYS A 90 -1.40 -12.63 -4.27
CA LYS A 90 -2.34 -12.24 -3.22
C LYS A 90 -3.12 -13.45 -2.72
N ALA A 91 -2.78 -13.91 -1.52
CA ALA A 91 -3.37 -15.09 -0.93
C ALA A 91 -4.76 -14.80 -0.32
N GLU A 92 -4.87 -13.81 0.58
CA GLU A 92 -6.11 -13.54 1.32
C GLU A 92 -6.55 -12.06 1.32
N HIS A 93 -5.64 -11.09 1.10
CA HIS A 93 -5.98 -9.66 1.19
C HIS A 93 -6.65 -9.08 -0.07
N GLY A 94 -6.85 -9.90 -1.09
CA GLY A 94 -7.38 -9.50 -2.39
C GLY A 94 -6.36 -8.71 -3.23
N THR A 95 -6.50 -8.82 -4.54
CA THR A 95 -5.54 -8.25 -5.53
C THR A 95 -5.41 -6.73 -5.42
N GLY A 96 -6.53 -6.02 -5.27
CA GLY A 96 -6.51 -4.57 -5.23
C GLY A 96 -5.98 -3.96 -6.52
N ARG A 97 -5.54 -2.70 -6.44
CA ARG A 97 -4.81 -2.02 -7.52
C ARG A 97 -3.32 -2.34 -7.49
N ASN A 98 -2.81 -2.72 -6.32
CA ASN A 98 -1.41 -2.97 -6.10
C ASN A 98 -0.89 -4.14 -6.95
N MET A 99 -1.65 -5.23 -7.01
CA MET A 99 -1.29 -6.41 -7.80
C MET A 99 -2.02 -6.50 -9.14
N ALA A 100 -2.94 -5.60 -9.46
CA ALA A 100 -3.68 -5.63 -10.72
C ALA A 100 -2.81 -5.70 -11.98
N PRO A 101 -1.64 -5.05 -12.09
CA PRO A 101 -0.77 -5.17 -13.26
C PRO A 101 -0.21 -6.58 -13.48
N PHE A 102 -0.05 -7.35 -12.41
CA PHE A 102 0.62 -8.64 -12.40
C PHE A 102 -0.35 -9.84 -12.49
N VAL A 103 -1.66 -9.60 -12.47
CA VAL A 103 -2.69 -10.66 -12.58
C VAL A 103 -2.54 -11.44 -13.89
N LYS A 104 -2.21 -10.78 -14.98
CA LYS A 104 -1.96 -11.43 -16.26
C LYS A 104 -0.75 -12.35 -16.20
N ASP A 105 0.30 -11.96 -15.50
CA ASP A 105 1.53 -12.74 -15.38
C ASP A 105 1.31 -13.99 -14.51
N GLU A 106 0.49 -13.87 -13.44
CA GLU A 106 0.12 -14.99 -12.57
C GLU A 106 -0.83 -15.99 -13.24
N TRP A 107 -1.85 -15.50 -13.98
CA TRP A 107 -2.92 -16.35 -14.50
C TRP A 107 -2.81 -16.68 -15.99
N GLY A 108 -1.91 -16.00 -16.70
CA GLY A 108 -1.75 -16.12 -18.14
C GLY A 108 -2.79 -15.34 -18.94
N GLU A 109 -2.45 -15.12 -20.23
CA GLU A 109 -3.24 -14.29 -21.15
C GLU A 109 -4.69 -14.78 -21.31
N GLU A 110 -4.86 -16.09 -21.50
CA GLU A 110 -6.17 -16.68 -21.80
C GLU A 110 -7.15 -16.50 -20.66
N ILE A 111 -6.72 -16.79 -19.43
CA ILE A 111 -7.55 -16.64 -18.22
C ILE A 111 -7.79 -15.16 -17.94
N TYR A 112 -6.79 -14.31 -18.10
CA TYR A 112 -6.94 -12.86 -17.92
C TYR A 112 -7.97 -12.26 -18.88
N GLU A 113 -7.98 -12.67 -20.16
CA GLU A 113 -8.99 -12.22 -21.12
C GLU A 113 -10.39 -12.81 -20.82
N LEU A 114 -10.46 -14.03 -20.27
CA LEU A 114 -11.72 -14.59 -19.77
C LEU A 114 -12.27 -13.75 -18.60
N MET A 115 -11.43 -13.35 -17.64
CA MET A 115 -11.83 -12.45 -16.56
C MET A 115 -12.39 -11.13 -17.09
N TRP A 116 -11.77 -10.54 -18.13
CA TRP A 116 -12.28 -9.34 -18.80
C TRP A 116 -13.63 -9.57 -19.52
N LYS A 117 -13.84 -10.73 -20.13
CA LYS A 117 -15.13 -11.08 -20.73
C LYS A 117 -16.23 -11.16 -19.67
N ILE A 118 -15.95 -11.82 -18.53
CA ILE A 118 -16.87 -11.90 -17.40
C ILE A 118 -17.16 -10.49 -16.86
N LYS A 119 -16.13 -9.68 -16.66
CA LYS A 119 -16.30 -8.30 -16.19
C LYS A 119 -17.23 -7.50 -17.10
N ARG A 120 -17.02 -7.55 -18.41
CA ARG A 120 -17.87 -6.83 -19.38
C ARG A 120 -19.30 -7.36 -19.47
N LEU A 121 -19.50 -8.65 -19.19
CA LEU A 121 -20.84 -9.23 -19.18
C LEU A 121 -21.70 -8.68 -18.03
N PHE A 122 -21.10 -8.55 -16.83
CA PHE A 122 -21.82 -8.10 -15.63
C PHE A 122 -21.74 -6.60 -15.39
N ASP A 123 -20.76 -5.93 -15.94
CA ASP A 123 -20.50 -4.49 -15.76
C ASP A 123 -20.00 -3.88 -17.06
N PRO A 124 -20.85 -3.77 -18.09
CA PRO A 124 -20.46 -3.26 -19.41
C PRO A 124 -19.96 -1.82 -19.37
N GLU A 125 -20.46 -1.00 -18.46
CA GLU A 125 -20.07 0.40 -18.29
C GLU A 125 -18.84 0.58 -17.36
N ASN A 126 -18.30 -0.54 -16.81
CA ASN A 126 -17.16 -0.53 -15.89
C ASN A 126 -17.32 0.43 -14.70
N ILE A 127 -18.49 0.40 -14.06
CA ILE A 127 -18.83 1.24 -12.91
C ILE A 127 -18.37 0.60 -11.59
N LEU A 128 -18.40 -0.74 -11.50
CA LEU A 128 -18.10 -1.48 -10.29
C LEU A 128 -16.58 -1.67 -10.13
N ASN A 129 -15.99 -1.02 -9.13
CA ASN A 129 -14.55 -1.10 -8.81
C ASN A 129 -13.63 -0.99 -10.05
N PRO A 130 -13.71 0.07 -10.85
CA PRO A 130 -12.92 0.18 -12.07
C PRO A 130 -11.41 0.14 -11.79
N GLY A 131 -10.71 -0.73 -12.51
CA GLY A 131 -9.24 -0.86 -12.41
C GLY A 131 -8.73 -1.58 -11.15
N VAL A 132 -9.63 -2.22 -10.39
CA VAL A 132 -9.29 -3.14 -9.30
C VAL A 132 -9.32 -4.56 -9.83
N LEU A 133 -8.32 -5.37 -9.54
CA LEU A 133 -8.06 -6.71 -10.09
C LEU A 133 -7.72 -6.70 -11.60
N LEU A 134 -8.54 -6.08 -12.41
CA LEU A 134 -8.37 -6.01 -13.86
C LEU A 134 -7.97 -4.61 -14.28
N ASN A 135 -6.73 -4.45 -14.71
CA ASN A 135 -6.19 -3.18 -15.15
C ASN A 135 -5.11 -3.41 -16.22
N ARG A 136 -5.20 -2.68 -17.34
CA ARG A 136 -4.21 -2.79 -18.42
C ARG A 136 -3.06 -1.81 -18.29
N ASP A 137 -3.11 -0.94 -17.29
CA ASP A 137 -2.03 0.00 -16.98
C ASP A 137 -0.96 -0.71 -16.13
N PRO A 138 0.24 -0.96 -16.65
CA PRO A 138 1.29 -1.70 -15.95
C PRO A 138 1.85 -0.94 -14.73
N ASP A 139 1.57 0.35 -14.64
CA ASP A 139 2.09 1.23 -13.59
C ASP A 139 1.00 1.71 -12.63
N VAL A 140 -0.20 1.12 -12.67
CA VAL A 140 -1.32 1.57 -11.80
C VAL A 140 -0.97 1.48 -10.31
N PHE A 141 -0.11 0.54 -9.92
CA PHE A 141 0.30 0.31 -8.53
C PHE A 141 1.19 1.42 -7.94
N ILE A 142 1.80 2.23 -8.79
CA ILE A 142 2.62 3.39 -8.41
C ILE A 142 1.95 4.74 -8.70
N LYS A 143 0.73 4.73 -9.26
CA LYS A 143 -0.02 5.96 -9.56
C LYS A 143 -0.96 6.33 -8.43
N ASN A 144 -1.07 7.64 -8.18
CA ASN A 144 -1.96 8.21 -7.16
C ASN A 144 -1.70 7.64 -5.74
N LEU A 145 -0.45 7.36 -5.42
CA LEU A 145 -0.05 6.93 -4.09
C LEU A 145 -0.34 8.02 -3.05
N LYS A 146 -0.89 7.61 -1.92
CA LYS A 146 -1.16 8.52 -0.82
C LYS A 146 0.14 8.83 -0.09
N GLN A 147 0.70 10.00 -0.34
CA GLN A 147 1.86 10.51 0.38
C GLN A 147 1.50 10.80 1.85
N ILE A 148 2.49 10.63 2.72
CA ILE A 148 2.40 11.00 4.14
C ILE A 148 3.46 12.08 4.40
N PRO A 149 3.16 13.35 4.12
CA PRO A 149 4.13 14.43 4.29
C PRO A 149 4.52 14.60 5.76
N LEU A 150 5.77 14.97 5.98
CA LEU A 150 6.29 15.32 7.29
C LEU A 150 5.63 16.61 7.79
N ALA A 151 5.35 16.68 9.07
CA ALA A 151 4.74 17.85 9.69
C ALA A 151 5.24 18.11 11.11
N ASN A 152 5.36 17.05 11.94
CA ASN A 152 5.84 17.16 13.32
C ASN A 152 6.31 15.79 13.80
N GLU A 153 7.43 15.72 14.52
CA GLU A 153 8.05 14.46 14.97
C GLU A 153 7.13 13.51 15.71
N LEU A 154 6.21 14.05 16.50
CA LEU A 154 5.26 13.24 17.26
C LEU A 154 4.21 12.60 16.36
N ILE A 155 3.61 13.40 15.45
CA ILE A 155 2.53 12.94 14.59
C ILE A 155 3.03 12.18 13.36
N ASP A 156 4.29 12.35 12.97
CA ASP A 156 4.88 11.65 11.82
C ASP A 156 4.98 10.13 12.04
N LYS A 157 4.90 9.68 13.29
CA LYS A 157 4.78 8.26 13.63
C LYS A 157 3.40 7.67 13.34
N CYS A 158 2.39 8.51 13.11
CA CYS A 158 1.03 8.07 12.85
C CYS A 158 0.91 7.43 11.46
N ILE A 159 0.41 6.19 11.41
CA ILE A 159 0.13 5.44 10.16
C ILE A 159 -1.34 5.54 9.74
N GLU A 160 -2.12 6.38 10.39
CA GLU A 160 -3.54 6.61 10.11
C GLU A 160 -4.45 5.37 10.27
N CYS A 161 -4.07 4.41 11.11
CA CYS A 161 -4.80 3.16 11.34
C CYS A 161 -6.19 3.33 12.00
N GLY A 162 -6.49 4.49 12.59
CA GLY A 162 -7.81 4.78 13.16
C GLY A 162 -8.07 4.25 14.59
N PHE A 163 -7.19 3.45 15.18
CA PHE A 163 -7.42 2.89 16.54
C PHE A 163 -7.67 3.95 17.62
N CYS A 164 -7.11 5.15 17.47
CA CYS A 164 -7.35 6.25 18.38
C CYS A 164 -8.77 6.83 18.28
N GLU A 165 -9.51 6.56 17.21
CA GLU A 165 -10.85 7.15 17.01
C GLU A 165 -11.87 6.58 17.99
N ILE A 166 -11.82 5.26 18.24
CA ILE A 166 -12.72 4.58 19.17
C ILE A 166 -12.53 5.10 20.59
N GLN A 167 -11.29 5.41 20.96
CA GLN A 167 -10.92 5.88 22.30
C GLN A 167 -11.11 7.39 22.50
N CYS A 168 -11.38 8.13 21.42
CA CYS A 168 -11.51 9.58 21.51
C CYS A 168 -12.84 9.99 22.17
N PRO A 169 -12.82 10.70 23.30
CA PRO A 169 -14.05 11.12 23.97
C PRO A 169 -14.88 12.12 23.14
N SER A 170 -14.26 12.83 22.21
CA SER A 170 -14.93 13.82 21.35
C SER A 170 -15.32 13.29 19.96
N ARG A 171 -15.20 12.00 19.70
CA ARG A 171 -15.37 11.37 18.37
C ARG A 171 -16.71 11.66 17.66
N HIS A 172 -17.74 11.97 18.41
CA HIS A 172 -19.06 12.27 17.85
C HIS A 172 -19.40 13.77 17.85
N VAL A 173 -18.51 14.60 18.37
CA VAL A 173 -18.72 16.05 18.54
C VAL A 173 -17.73 16.86 17.70
N THR A 174 -16.47 16.41 17.64
CA THR A 174 -15.40 17.10 16.92
C THR A 174 -14.60 16.11 16.08
N LEU A 175 -13.58 16.61 15.38
CA LEU A 175 -12.65 15.77 14.63
C LEU A 175 -11.91 14.78 15.55
N THR A 176 -11.75 13.56 15.09
CA THR A 176 -10.95 12.54 15.76
C THR A 176 -9.45 12.84 15.67
N PRO A 177 -8.60 12.23 16.52
CA PRO A 177 -7.16 12.46 16.46
C PRO A 177 -6.56 12.17 15.07
N ARG A 178 -6.98 11.09 14.41
CA ARG A 178 -6.51 10.76 13.05
C ARG A 178 -6.90 11.85 12.05
N GLN A 179 -8.15 12.31 12.05
CA GLN A 179 -8.62 13.38 11.17
C GLN A 179 -7.84 14.68 11.40
N ARG A 180 -7.57 15.04 12.67
CA ARG A 180 -6.74 16.21 12.99
C ARG A 180 -5.32 16.08 12.46
N ILE A 181 -4.70 14.91 12.60
CA ILE A 181 -3.35 14.65 12.06
C ILE A 181 -3.32 14.83 10.54
N VAL A 182 -4.29 14.27 9.82
CA VAL A 182 -4.39 14.40 8.35
C VAL A 182 -4.51 15.86 7.94
N ILE A 183 -5.40 16.61 8.59
CA ILE A 183 -5.58 18.05 8.31
C ILE A 183 -4.30 18.83 8.64
N TYR A 184 -3.65 18.53 9.76
CA TYR A 184 -2.42 19.22 10.14
C TYR A 184 -1.30 18.99 9.12
N ARG A 185 -1.12 17.77 8.62
CA ARG A 185 -0.18 17.45 7.55
C ARG A 185 -0.45 18.28 6.28
N GLU A 186 -1.70 18.37 5.86
CA GLU A 186 -2.08 19.17 4.68
C GLU A 186 -1.83 20.66 4.91
N LEU A 187 -2.15 21.18 6.10
CA LEU A 187 -1.86 22.56 6.46
C LEU A 187 -0.35 22.86 6.44
N SER A 188 0.48 21.92 6.91
CA SER A 188 1.95 22.06 6.88
C SER A 188 2.48 22.16 5.44
N VAL A 189 2.03 21.26 4.55
CA VAL A 189 2.40 21.30 3.13
C VAL A 189 1.97 22.60 2.46
N LEU A 190 0.74 23.05 2.71
CA LEU A 190 0.26 24.31 2.14
C LEU A 190 1.05 25.51 2.67
N ALA A 191 1.47 25.48 3.93
CA ALA A 191 2.29 26.55 4.51
C ALA A 191 3.70 26.58 3.88
N GLU A 192 4.35 25.43 3.74
CA GLU A 192 5.65 25.30 3.07
C GLU A 192 5.61 25.77 1.61
N GLN A 193 4.47 25.57 0.93
CA GLN A 193 4.24 26.07 -0.44
C GLN A 193 3.88 27.56 -0.50
N GLY A 194 3.85 28.27 0.62
CA GLY A 194 3.43 29.68 0.69
C GLY A 194 1.93 29.91 0.45
N LYS A 195 1.09 28.85 0.52
CA LYS A 195 -0.35 28.90 0.19
C LYS A 195 -1.26 29.18 1.40
N THR A 196 -0.77 29.84 2.44
CA THR A 196 -1.51 30.11 3.69
C THR A 196 -2.73 31.02 3.52
N ILE A 197 -2.79 31.80 2.44
CA ILE A 197 -3.94 32.66 2.09
C ILE A 197 -4.98 31.96 1.22
N SER A 198 -4.70 30.74 0.74
CA SER A 198 -5.59 29.99 -0.15
C SER A 198 -6.93 29.67 0.54
N LYS A 199 -7.99 29.52 -0.26
CA LYS A 199 -9.31 29.09 0.23
C LYS A 199 -9.19 27.74 0.98
N ARG A 200 -8.47 26.77 0.41
CA ARG A 200 -8.27 25.45 0.98
C ARG A 200 -7.61 25.50 2.36
N TYR A 201 -6.53 26.30 2.52
CA TYR A 201 -5.88 26.48 3.83
C TYR A 201 -6.84 27.03 4.88
N LYS A 202 -7.63 28.04 4.52
CA LYS A 202 -8.60 28.67 5.45
C LYS A 202 -9.71 27.70 5.86
N GLU A 203 -10.22 26.89 4.94
CA GLU A 203 -11.23 25.87 5.22
C GLU A 203 -10.69 24.80 6.16
N LEU A 204 -9.51 24.25 5.88
CA LEU A 204 -8.85 23.27 6.74
C LEU A 204 -8.55 23.82 8.14
N LYS A 205 -8.08 25.05 8.22
CA LYS A 205 -7.81 25.70 9.51
C LYS A 205 -9.07 25.89 10.35
N ARG A 206 -10.21 26.20 9.72
CA ARG A 206 -11.51 26.27 10.42
C ARG A 206 -11.97 24.92 10.91
N ALA A 207 -11.79 23.87 10.13
CA ALA A 207 -12.15 22.50 10.52
C ALA A 207 -11.25 21.95 11.64
N PHE A 208 -10.00 22.43 11.73
CA PHE A 208 -9.04 21.98 12.74
C PHE A 208 -9.30 22.59 14.12
N ASN A 209 -9.77 23.84 14.20
CA ASN A 209 -10.05 24.55 15.44
C ASN A 209 -11.43 24.17 16.01
#